data_7387b6f4961c14e052adbfd77c3d4247
#
_entry.id   7387b6f4961c14e052adbfd77c3d4247
#
_cell.length_a   1.000
_cell.length_b   1.000
_cell.length_c   1.000
_cell.angle_alpha   90.00
_cell.angle_beta   90.00
_cell.angle_gamma   90.00
#
_symmetry.space_group_name_H-M   'P 1'
#
loop_
_entity.id
_entity.type
_entity.pdbx_description
1 polymer ?
#
loop_
_entity_poly.entity_id
_entity_poly.type
_entity_poly.pdbx_seq_one_letter_code
_entity_poly.pdbx_strand_id
1 'polypeptide(L)'
;GVSTACLYPRLLEESVYDLAVNGINHIEIFVNTDSELKKTYVSNIADTLKRFEVSCRSLHPYTCAMEPMMFFSAYERRIADVLEYYKKYFNAMNILGAELFVFHGNKSLLQIPCELYCERFLKLYETAREFGITAAQENVSRCSSGSLSFMKEMVRNLGDKAKFVLDTKQAVRANESSFDILRTLKNHVVHVHISDHGEMGDCLQIGKGRFNIKRLLEILWEESPDCSV
;
A
#
# COMPACT_ATOMS: atom_id res chain seq x y z
N GLY A 1 12.84 -3.45 1.91
CA GLY A 1 12.67 -3.33 0.45
C GLY A 1 12.73 -1.89 -0.03
N VAL A 2 12.63 -1.69 -1.33
CA VAL A 2 12.60 -0.35 -1.93
C VAL A 2 11.45 -0.26 -2.93
N SER A 3 10.67 0.82 -2.87
CA SER A 3 9.61 1.07 -3.85
C SER A 3 10.18 1.70 -5.13
N THR A 4 9.71 1.25 -6.29
CA THR A 4 10.06 1.87 -7.59
C THR A 4 9.58 3.32 -7.69
N ALA A 5 8.60 3.73 -6.87
CA ALA A 5 8.16 5.12 -6.75
C ALA A 5 9.30 6.08 -6.34
N CYS A 6 10.34 5.60 -5.66
CA CYS A 6 11.50 6.42 -5.29
C CYS A 6 12.30 6.93 -6.50
N LEU A 7 12.14 6.30 -7.67
CA LEU A 7 12.85 6.64 -8.91
C LEU A 7 11.96 7.38 -9.92
N TYR A 8 10.70 7.68 -9.56
CA TYR A 8 9.81 8.47 -10.43
C TYR A 8 10.47 9.81 -10.84
N PRO A 9 10.38 10.26 -12.10
CA PRO A 9 9.53 9.78 -13.22
C PRO A 9 10.21 8.78 -14.18
N ARG A 10 11.19 8.01 -13.72
CA ARG A 10 11.81 6.96 -14.54
C ARG A 10 10.79 5.91 -14.96
N LEU A 11 10.99 5.28 -16.13
CA LEU A 11 10.16 4.17 -16.57
C LEU A 11 10.26 3.00 -15.58
N LEU A 12 9.18 2.25 -15.42
CA LEU A 12 9.11 1.17 -14.43
C LEU A 12 10.18 0.08 -14.69
N GLU A 13 10.38 -0.34 -15.96
CA GLU A 13 11.40 -1.31 -16.32
C GLU A 13 12.83 -0.86 -16.01
N GLU A 14 13.12 0.43 -16.22
CA GLU A 14 14.41 1.02 -15.86
C GLU A 14 14.60 1.06 -14.35
N SER A 15 13.53 1.43 -13.62
CA SER A 15 13.55 1.48 -12.16
C SER A 15 13.78 0.11 -11.53
N VAL A 16 13.10 -0.93 -12.03
CA VAL A 16 13.29 -2.31 -11.58
C VAL A 16 14.71 -2.78 -11.87
N TYR A 17 15.23 -2.53 -13.08
CA TYR A 17 16.60 -2.89 -13.45
C TYR A 17 17.63 -2.20 -12.56
N ASP A 18 17.49 -0.88 -12.35
CA ASP A 18 18.42 -0.11 -11.52
C ASP A 18 18.45 -0.60 -10.07
N LEU A 19 17.29 -0.88 -9.47
CA LEU A 19 17.23 -1.44 -8.11
C LEU A 19 17.90 -2.82 -8.05
N ALA A 20 17.63 -3.67 -9.04
CA ALA A 20 18.18 -5.02 -9.10
C ALA A 20 19.71 -5.03 -9.23
N VAL A 21 20.29 -4.24 -10.15
CA VAL A 21 21.75 -4.20 -10.34
C VAL A 21 22.49 -3.55 -9.17
N ASN A 22 21.79 -2.75 -8.34
CA ASN A 22 22.32 -2.19 -7.13
C ASN A 22 22.13 -3.09 -5.88
N GLY A 23 21.71 -4.35 -6.07
CA GLY A 23 21.65 -5.36 -5.02
C GLY A 23 20.41 -5.26 -4.12
N ILE A 24 19.35 -4.63 -4.58
CA ILE A 24 18.06 -4.61 -3.86
C ILE A 24 17.32 -5.91 -4.16
N ASN A 25 17.11 -6.73 -3.12
CA ASN A 25 16.51 -8.06 -3.26
C ASN A 25 14.99 -8.10 -3.04
N HIS A 26 14.40 -7.03 -2.48
CA HIS A 26 12.97 -6.91 -2.26
C HIS A 26 12.48 -5.55 -2.74
N ILE A 27 11.45 -5.55 -3.57
CA ILE A 27 10.88 -4.32 -4.11
C ILE A 27 9.35 -4.26 -3.93
N GLU A 28 8.85 -3.03 -3.88
CA GLU A 28 7.47 -2.70 -4.19
C GLU A 28 7.41 -2.16 -5.61
N ILE A 29 6.44 -2.62 -6.40
CA ILE A 29 6.18 -2.08 -7.73
C ILE A 29 5.07 -1.02 -7.64
N PHE A 30 5.41 0.23 -8.00
CA PHE A 30 4.44 1.29 -8.24
C PHE A 30 4.10 1.30 -9.73
N VAL A 31 2.85 0.95 -10.06
CA VAL A 31 2.33 1.01 -11.43
C VAL A 31 1.96 2.45 -11.75
N ASN A 32 2.43 2.97 -12.88
CA ASN A 32 2.22 4.38 -13.28
C ASN A 32 1.14 4.56 -14.35
N THR A 33 0.80 3.48 -15.09
CA THR A 33 -0.17 3.55 -16.20
C THR A 33 -0.80 2.18 -16.52
N ASP A 34 -1.97 2.17 -17.18
CA ASP A 34 -2.69 0.94 -17.56
C ASP A 34 -1.88 0.04 -18.51
N SER A 35 -1.01 0.62 -19.34
CA SER A 35 -0.15 -0.16 -20.24
C SER A 35 0.85 -1.05 -19.51
N GLU A 36 1.26 -0.69 -18.30
CA GLU A 36 2.14 -1.48 -17.43
C GLU A 36 1.46 -2.71 -16.81
N LEU A 37 0.11 -2.80 -16.89
CA LEU A 37 -0.66 -3.96 -16.47
C LEU A 37 -0.84 -5.02 -17.57
N LYS A 38 -0.39 -4.74 -18.80
CA LYS A 38 -0.50 -5.72 -19.90
C LYS A 38 0.39 -6.93 -19.60
N LYS A 39 -0.17 -8.12 -19.81
CA LYS A 39 0.52 -9.40 -19.54
C LYS A 39 1.93 -9.46 -20.09
N THR A 40 2.14 -9.05 -21.35
CA THR A 40 3.47 -9.07 -21.99
C THR A 40 4.46 -8.15 -21.26
N TYR A 41 4.04 -6.97 -20.87
CA TYR A 41 4.87 -6.02 -20.13
C TYR A 41 5.23 -6.56 -18.73
N VAL A 42 4.22 -7.02 -17.99
CA VAL A 42 4.40 -7.60 -16.64
C VAL A 42 5.31 -8.83 -16.69
N SER A 43 5.20 -9.69 -17.72
CA SER A 43 6.09 -10.85 -17.89
C SER A 43 7.55 -10.43 -18.10
N ASN A 44 7.82 -9.37 -18.85
CA ASN A 44 9.18 -8.85 -19.01
C ASN A 44 9.78 -8.33 -17.69
N ILE A 45 8.94 -7.67 -16.86
CA ILE A 45 9.35 -7.26 -15.50
C ILE A 45 9.66 -8.50 -14.66
N ALA A 46 8.78 -9.52 -14.66
CA ALA A 46 8.98 -10.75 -13.91
C ALA A 46 10.26 -11.50 -14.33
N ASP A 47 10.60 -11.53 -15.63
CA ASP A 47 11.83 -12.10 -16.13
C ASP A 47 13.07 -11.34 -15.60
N THR A 48 12.99 -10.00 -15.52
CA THR A 48 14.03 -9.18 -14.90
C THR A 48 14.20 -9.51 -13.42
N LEU A 49 13.11 -9.56 -12.67
CA LEU A 49 13.12 -9.92 -11.24
C LEU A 49 13.75 -11.31 -11.03
N LYS A 50 13.34 -12.29 -11.81
CA LYS A 50 13.87 -13.66 -11.76
C LYS A 50 15.37 -13.70 -12.07
N ARG A 51 15.81 -12.97 -13.11
CA ARG A 51 17.23 -12.92 -13.52
C ARG A 51 18.15 -12.42 -12.42
N PHE A 52 17.68 -11.47 -11.61
CA PHE A 52 18.46 -10.85 -10.52
C PHE A 52 18.09 -11.37 -9.13
N GLU A 53 17.26 -12.41 -9.04
CA GLU A 53 16.78 -13.00 -7.77
C GLU A 53 16.10 -11.96 -6.86
N VAL A 54 15.37 -11.02 -7.45
CA VAL A 54 14.60 -9.99 -6.73
C VAL A 54 13.17 -10.45 -6.53
N SER A 55 12.63 -10.31 -5.32
CA SER A 55 11.22 -10.57 -5.01
C SER A 55 10.39 -9.28 -5.02
N CYS A 56 9.22 -9.33 -5.66
CA CYS A 56 8.20 -8.30 -5.53
C CYS A 56 7.31 -8.63 -4.34
N ARG A 57 7.22 -7.75 -3.32
CA ARG A 57 6.44 -7.97 -2.11
C ARG A 57 5.05 -7.36 -2.17
N SER A 58 4.96 -6.17 -2.75
CA SER A 58 3.73 -5.38 -2.81
C SER A 58 3.59 -4.67 -4.15
N LEU A 59 2.36 -4.29 -4.46
CA LEU A 59 2.04 -3.47 -5.62
C LEU A 59 1.20 -2.28 -5.20
N HIS A 60 1.60 -1.10 -5.68
CA HIS A 60 0.93 0.16 -5.46
C HIS A 60 0.28 0.65 -6.76
N PRO A 61 -1.03 0.95 -6.79
CA PRO A 61 -1.72 1.37 -8.01
C PRO A 61 -1.58 2.87 -8.26
N TYR A 62 -1.50 3.29 -9.54
CA TYR A 62 -1.58 4.70 -9.91
C TYR A 62 -3.00 5.28 -9.79
N THR A 63 -4.01 4.40 -9.70
CA THR A 63 -5.43 4.77 -9.64
C THR A 63 -5.87 5.33 -8.30
N CYS A 64 -4.98 5.42 -7.32
CA CYS A 64 -5.28 5.90 -5.97
C CYS A 64 -6.00 7.27 -5.92
N ALA A 65 -5.70 8.18 -6.87
CA ALA A 65 -6.40 9.47 -6.96
C ALA A 65 -7.87 9.35 -7.40
N MET A 66 -8.24 8.25 -8.07
CA MET A 66 -9.58 7.99 -8.59
C MET A 66 -10.42 7.11 -7.66
N GLU A 67 -9.83 6.47 -6.67
CA GLU A 67 -10.53 5.57 -5.74
C GLU A 67 -11.76 6.19 -5.07
N PRO A 68 -11.73 7.47 -4.62
CA PRO A 68 -12.92 8.09 -4.05
C PRO A 68 -14.12 8.08 -4.99
N MET A 69 -13.90 8.36 -6.27
CA MET A 69 -14.95 8.36 -7.28
C MET A 69 -15.39 6.94 -7.66
N MET A 70 -14.47 6.01 -7.75
CA MET A 70 -14.73 4.66 -8.25
C MET A 70 -15.40 3.79 -7.18
N PHE A 71 -14.89 3.79 -5.95
CA PHE A 71 -15.39 2.94 -4.85
C PHE A 71 -16.49 3.60 -4.01
N PHE A 72 -16.42 4.93 -3.81
CA PHE A 72 -17.20 5.61 -2.78
C PHE A 72 -18.27 6.56 -3.33
N SER A 73 -18.52 6.54 -4.64
CA SER A 73 -19.63 7.30 -5.21
C SER A 73 -20.98 6.63 -4.91
N ALA A 74 -22.06 7.44 -4.95
CA ALA A 74 -23.43 6.94 -4.84
C ALA A 74 -23.91 6.14 -6.06
N TYR A 75 -23.12 6.06 -7.13
CA TYR A 75 -23.48 5.33 -8.34
C TYR A 75 -23.00 3.89 -8.26
N GLU A 76 -23.86 2.99 -7.86
CA GLU A 76 -23.50 1.61 -7.48
C GLU A 76 -22.83 0.78 -8.58
N ARG A 77 -23.17 0.99 -9.86
CA ARG A 77 -22.55 0.25 -10.97
C ARG A 77 -21.03 0.45 -11.02
N ARG A 78 -20.53 1.61 -10.55
CA ARG A 78 -19.07 1.86 -10.50
C ARG A 78 -18.34 0.86 -9.64
N ILE A 79 -18.97 0.33 -8.61
CA ILE A 79 -18.33 -0.67 -7.74
C ILE A 79 -18.04 -1.96 -8.52
N ALA A 80 -19.01 -2.46 -9.27
CA ALA A 80 -18.80 -3.66 -10.10
C ALA A 80 -17.71 -3.42 -11.15
N ASP A 81 -17.76 -2.28 -11.83
CA ASP A 81 -16.81 -1.92 -12.88
C ASP A 81 -15.38 -1.76 -12.33
N VAL A 82 -15.22 -1.13 -11.15
CA VAL A 82 -13.89 -0.95 -10.56
C VAL A 82 -13.32 -2.24 -10.03
N LEU A 83 -14.13 -3.12 -9.43
CA LEU A 83 -13.65 -4.43 -8.98
C LEU A 83 -13.17 -5.26 -10.18
N GLU A 84 -13.92 -5.25 -11.29
CA GLU A 84 -13.48 -5.91 -12.54
C GLU A 84 -12.19 -5.29 -13.09
N TYR A 85 -12.06 -3.96 -13.04
CA TYR A 85 -10.84 -3.28 -13.44
C TYR A 85 -9.64 -3.66 -12.55
N TYR A 86 -9.83 -3.78 -11.23
CA TYR A 86 -8.76 -4.11 -10.28
C TYR A 86 -8.25 -5.55 -10.41
N LYS A 87 -9.03 -6.46 -11.01
CA LYS A 87 -8.53 -7.79 -11.38
C LYS A 87 -7.33 -7.75 -12.33
N LYS A 88 -7.16 -6.66 -13.11
CA LYS A 88 -5.95 -6.47 -13.92
C LYS A 88 -4.70 -6.36 -13.03
N TYR A 89 -4.79 -5.60 -11.93
CA TYR A 89 -3.70 -5.50 -10.95
C TYR A 89 -3.42 -6.86 -10.31
N PHE A 90 -4.46 -7.57 -9.89
CA PHE A 90 -4.31 -8.87 -9.23
C PHE A 90 -3.71 -9.94 -10.16
N ASN A 91 -4.08 -9.93 -11.44
CA ASN A 91 -3.44 -10.78 -12.45
C ASN A 91 -1.96 -10.41 -12.65
N ALA A 92 -1.63 -9.11 -12.69
CA ALA A 92 -0.24 -8.66 -12.78
C ALA A 92 0.55 -9.08 -11.54
N MET A 93 -0.02 -8.94 -10.35
CA MET A 93 0.59 -9.36 -9.09
C MET A 93 0.91 -10.86 -9.07
N ASN A 94 0.00 -11.71 -9.57
CA ASN A 94 0.25 -13.15 -9.67
C ASN A 94 1.43 -13.50 -10.58
N ILE A 95 1.63 -12.73 -11.66
CA ILE A 95 2.80 -12.90 -12.54
C ILE A 95 4.09 -12.45 -11.84
N LEU A 96 4.02 -11.37 -11.06
CA LEU A 96 5.16 -10.79 -10.33
C LEU A 96 5.50 -11.53 -9.03
N GLY A 97 4.58 -12.39 -8.53
CA GLY A 97 4.71 -13.05 -7.24
C GLY A 97 4.44 -12.13 -6.04
N ALA A 98 3.73 -10.99 -6.26
CA ALA A 98 3.36 -10.07 -5.21
C ALA A 98 2.08 -10.52 -4.49
N GLU A 99 2.03 -10.37 -3.17
CA GLU A 99 0.92 -10.85 -2.34
C GLU A 99 0.15 -9.72 -1.63
N LEU A 100 0.68 -8.49 -1.66
CA LEU A 100 0.10 -7.34 -0.97
C LEU A 100 -0.25 -6.22 -1.94
N PHE A 101 -1.52 -5.79 -1.92
CA PHE A 101 -2.03 -4.66 -2.70
C PHE A 101 -2.30 -3.46 -1.80
N VAL A 102 -1.72 -2.30 -2.13
CA VAL A 102 -1.89 -1.05 -1.38
C VAL A 102 -3.13 -0.30 -1.84
N PHE A 103 -4.00 0.09 -0.91
CA PHE A 103 -5.24 0.81 -1.18
C PHE A 103 -5.31 2.12 -0.38
N HIS A 104 -5.61 3.26 -1.04
CA HIS A 104 -5.68 4.57 -0.39
C HIS A 104 -7.07 4.92 0.15
N GLY A 105 -8.12 4.58 -0.61
CA GLY A 105 -9.50 4.76 -0.21
C GLY A 105 -10.09 6.15 -0.43
N ASN A 106 -11.05 6.52 0.42
CA ASN A 106 -11.81 7.76 0.27
C ASN A 106 -11.12 8.96 0.89
N LYS A 107 -11.23 10.13 0.26
CA LYS A 107 -10.75 11.41 0.82
C LYS A 107 -11.58 11.80 2.03
N SER A 108 -10.93 12.27 3.09
CA SER A 108 -11.57 12.68 4.35
C SER A 108 -12.62 13.80 4.19
N LEU A 109 -12.44 14.65 3.16
CA LEU A 109 -13.41 15.72 2.83
C LEU A 109 -14.73 15.17 2.25
N LEU A 110 -14.72 13.96 1.71
CA LEU A 110 -15.91 13.28 1.18
C LEU A 110 -16.45 12.36 2.29
N GLN A 111 -17.11 12.96 3.27
CA GLN A 111 -17.64 12.23 4.43
C GLN A 111 -18.64 11.16 4.00
N ILE A 112 -18.36 9.93 4.39
CA ILE A 112 -19.26 8.79 4.24
C ILE A 112 -19.28 8.00 5.56
N PRO A 113 -20.38 7.30 5.89
CA PRO A 113 -20.42 6.42 7.06
C PRO A 113 -19.30 5.36 7.02
N CYS A 114 -18.71 5.06 8.16
CA CYS A 114 -17.64 4.06 8.26
C CYS A 114 -18.12 2.67 7.82
N GLU A 115 -19.38 2.35 8.10
CA GLU A 115 -20.00 1.09 7.69
C GLU A 115 -20.02 0.93 6.15
N LEU A 116 -20.39 2.00 5.44
CA LEU A 116 -20.36 2.01 3.96
C LEU A 116 -18.93 1.88 3.45
N TYR A 117 -17.98 2.60 4.08
CA TYR A 117 -16.57 2.46 3.74
C TYR A 117 -16.10 1.02 3.89
N CYS A 118 -16.41 0.40 5.01
CA CYS A 118 -16.03 -0.98 5.32
C CYS A 118 -16.68 -1.98 4.35
N GLU A 119 -17.96 -1.77 3.99
CA GLU A 119 -18.63 -2.58 2.96
C GLU A 119 -17.88 -2.54 1.61
N ARG A 120 -17.46 -1.33 1.18
CA ARG A 120 -16.75 -1.14 -0.09
C ARG A 120 -15.33 -1.74 -0.04
N PHE A 121 -14.62 -1.51 1.04
CA PHE A 121 -13.30 -2.12 1.27
C PHE A 121 -13.39 -3.66 1.31
N LEU A 122 -14.42 -4.21 1.98
CA LEU A 122 -14.63 -5.65 2.06
C LEU A 122 -14.79 -6.29 0.67
N LYS A 123 -15.55 -5.65 -0.23
CA LYS A 123 -15.70 -6.13 -1.62
C LYS A 123 -14.35 -6.18 -2.35
N LEU A 124 -13.51 -5.15 -2.18
CA LEU A 124 -12.16 -5.15 -2.72
C LEU A 124 -11.31 -6.27 -2.11
N TYR A 125 -11.32 -6.38 -0.79
CA TYR A 125 -10.56 -7.40 -0.06
C TYR A 125 -10.95 -8.82 -0.51
N GLU A 126 -12.24 -9.11 -0.60
CA GLU A 126 -12.73 -10.43 -1.04
C GLU A 126 -12.36 -10.70 -2.50
N THR A 127 -12.51 -9.73 -3.39
CA THR A 127 -12.07 -9.85 -4.78
C THR A 127 -10.56 -10.13 -4.88
N ALA A 128 -9.73 -9.44 -4.09
CA ALA A 128 -8.28 -9.68 -4.05
C ALA A 128 -7.96 -11.09 -3.53
N ARG A 129 -8.71 -11.57 -2.53
CA ARG A 129 -8.54 -12.93 -1.96
C ARG A 129 -8.83 -14.05 -2.96
N GLU A 130 -9.68 -13.84 -3.95
CA GLU A 130 -9.89 -14.80 -5.05
C GLU A 130 -8.60 -15.05 -5.86
N PHE A 131 -7.67 -14.09 -5.83
CA PHE A 131 -6.36 -14.16 -6.48
C PHE A 131 -5.22 -14.52 -5.51
N GLY A 132 -5.52 -14.84 -4.25
CA GLY A 132 -4.51 -15.09 -3.22
C GLY A 132 -3.85 -13.82 -2.65
N ILE A 133 -4.38 -12.62 -2.95
CA ILE A 133 -3.80 -11.34 -2.60
C ILE A 133 -4.48 -10.77 -1.36
N THR A 134 -3.72 -10.06 -0.53
CA THR A 134 -4.21 -9.28 0.59
C THR A 134 -4.28 -7.81 0.20
N ALA A 135 -5.48 -7.23 0.11
CA ALA A 135 -5.64 -5.80 0.01
C ALA A 135 -5.48 -5.17 1.40
N ALA A 136 -4.63 -4.13 1.51
CA ALA A 136 -4.37 -3.43 2.76
C ALA A 136 -4.56 -1.92 2.60
N GLN A 137 -5.24 -1.31 3.58
CA GLN A 137 -5.54 0.10 3.62
C GLN A 137 -4.33 0.90 4.10
N GLU A 138 -3.83 1.83 3.29
CA GLU A 138 -2.79 2.77 3.72
C GLU A 138 -3.37 3.93 4.53
N ASN A 139 -2.63 4.42 5.55
CA ASN A 139 -3.00 5.55 6.40
C ASN A 139 -2.75 6.92 5.74
N VAL A 140 -3.31 7.12 4.55
CA VAL A 140 -3.08 8.36 3.78
C VAL A 140 -3.69 9.57 4.50
N SER A 141 -2.87 10.57 4.82
CA SER A 141 -3.23 11.72 5.68
C SER A 141 -4.47 12.50 5.23
N ARG A 142 -4.73 12.58 3.94
CA ARG A 142 -5.92 13.26 3.36
C ARG A 142 -7.08 12.32 3.06
N CYS A 143 -6.96 11.06 3.46
CA CYS A 143 -8.02 10.05 3.36
C CYS A 143 -8.63 9.78 4.74
N SER A 144 -9.80 9.14 4.77
CA SER A 144 -10.45 8.74 6.02
C SER A 144 -9.52 7.89 6.90
N SER A 145 -8.73 7.03 6.28
CA SER A 145 -7.72 6.17 6.91
C SER A 145 -6.51 6.91 7.51
N GLY A 146 -6.37 8.23 7.29
CA GLY A 146 -5.33 9.04 7.94
C GLY A 146 -5.51 9.15 9.46
N SER A 147 -6.68 8.84 10.00
CA SER A 147 -6.99 8.89 11.43
C SER A 147 -6.91 7.50 12.06
N LEU A 148 -6.18 7.36 13.17
CA LEU A 148 -6.14 6.13 13.96
C LEU A 148 -7.52 5.75 14.48
N SER A 149 -8.38 6.74 14.84
CA SER A 149 -9.75 6.47 15.28
C SER A 149 -10.57 5.77 14.18
N PHE A 150 -10.44 6.20 12.94
CA PHE A 150 -11.11 5.58 11.80
C PHE A 150 -10.59 4.16 11.53
N MET A 151 -9.28 3.94 11.56
CA MET A 151 -8.71 2.60 11.42
C MET A 151 -9.19 1.64 12.52
N LYS A 152 -9.36 2.12 13.76
CA LYS A 152 -9.97 1.33 14.86
C LYS A 152 -11.42 0.94 14.56
N GLU A 153 -12.19 1.83 13.96
CA GLU A 153 -13.56 1.52 13.54
C GLU A 153 -13.59 0.51 12.40
N MET A 154 -12.64 0.60 11.45
CA MET A 154 -12.49 -0.44 10.42
C MET A 154 -12.21 -1.82 11.06
N VAL A 155 -11.34 -1.90 12.07
CA VAL A 155 -11.09 -3.15 12.80
C VAL A 155 -12.35 -3.68 13.47
N ARG A 156 -13.16 -2.82 14.09
CA ARG A 156 -14.42 -3.23 14.72
C ARG A 156 -15.43 -3.81 13.72
N ASN A 157 -15.50 -3.23 12.51
CA ASN A 157 -16.44 -3.63 11.47
C ASN A 157 -15.97 -4.85 10.67
N LEU A 158 -14.66 -5.00 10.44
CA LEU A 158 -14.09 -5.97 9.51
C LEU A 158 -13.34 -7.12 10.21
N GLY A 159 -13.04 -6.98 11.51
CA GLY A 159 -12.24 -7.97 12.24
C GLY A 159 -10.89 -8.22 11.54
N ASP A 160 -10.52 -9.48 11.41
CA ASP A 160 -9.24 -9.89 10.81
C ASP A 160 -9.06 -9.51 9.33
N LYS A 161 -10.13 -9.11 8.65
CA LYS A 161 -10.07 -8.63 7.25
C LYS A 161 -9.58 -7.17 7.16
N ALA A 162 -9.55 -6.41 8.25
CA ALA A 162 -8.95 -5.09 8.31
C ALA A 162 -7.43 -5.24 8.28
N LYS A 163 -6.81 -5.00 7.14
CA LYS A 163 -5.35 -5.01 6.96
C LYS A 163 -4.87 -3.61 6.58
N PHE A 164 -3.73 -3.22 7.14
CA PHE A 164 -3.21 -1.86 6.98
C PHE A 164 -1.76 -1.85 6.47
N VAL A 165 -1.48 -0.81 5.67
CA VAL A 165 -0.13 -0.36 5.37
C VAL A 165 0.11 0.89 6.22
N LEU A 166 1.13 0.88 7.06
CA LEU A 166 1.57 2.06 7.80
C LEU A 166 2.62 2.82 6.98
N ASP A 167 2.30 4.02 6.53
CA ASP A 167 3.27 4.96 5.97
C ASP A 167 3.63 6.00 7.03
N THR A 168 4.92 6.07 7.41
CA THR A 168 5.41 6.97 8.46
C THR A 168 5.29 8.44 8.09
N LYS A 169 5.48 8.80 6.82
CA LYS A 169 5.26 10.15 6.28
C LYS A 169 3.80 10.56 6.40
N GLN A 170 2.89 9.66 6.05
CA GLN A 170 1.46 9.93 6.13
C GLN A 170 1.00 10.09 7.57
N ALA A 171 1.52 9.31 8.50
CA ALA A 171 1.25 9.47 9.93
C ALA A 171 1.65 10.87 10.42
N VAL A 172 2.87 11.31 10.10
CA VAL A 172 3.34 12.67 10.45
C VAL A 172 2.44 13.76 9.85
N ARG A 173 2.05 13.63 8.59
CA ARG A 173 1.15 14.59 7.91
C ARG A 173 -0.24 14.64 8.53
N ALA A 174 -0.70 13.52 9.08
CA ALA A 174 -1.98 13.42 9.78
C ALA A 174 -1.89 13.83 11.26
N ASN A 175 -0.70 14.21 11.75
CA ASN A 175 -0.42 14.44 13.16
C ASN A 175 -0.73 13.24 14.05
N GLU A 176 -0.50 12.03 13.51
CA GLU A 176 -0.65 10.75 14.20
C GLU A 176 0.73 10.14 14.53
N SER A 177 0.78 9.35 15.58
CA SER A 177 2.00 8.64 15.99
C SER A 177 2.08 7.27 15.30
N SER A 178 3.11 7.04 14.50
CA SER A 178 3.38 5.72 13.91
C SER A 178 3.51 4.63 14.98
N PHE A 179 4.07 4.96 16.16
CA PHE A 179 4.21 4.02 17.27
C PHE A 179 2.87 3.65 17.88
N ASP A 180 1.95 4.62 18.02
CA ASP A 180 0.62 4.37 18.58
C ASP A 180 -0.25 3.60 17.59
N ILE A 181 -0.12 3.88 16.28
CA ILE A 181 -0.77 3.09 15.22
C ILE A 181 -0.34 1.62 15.34
N LEU A 182 0.97 1.33 15.38
CA LEU A 182 1.48 -0.04 15.49
C LEU A 182 0.99 -0.75 16.76
N ARG A 183 1.15 -0.11 17.93
CA ARG A 183 0.72 -0.72 19.21
C ARG A 183 -0.79 -0.95 19.29
N THR A 184 -1.56 -0.10 18.62
CA THR A 184 -3.02 -0.20 18.64
C THR A 184 -3.54 -1.25 17.66
N LEU A 185 -2.97 -1.28 16.45
CA LEU A 185 -3.46 -2.13 15.37
C LEU A 185 -2.73 -3.49 15.29
N LYS A 186 -1.51 -3.59 15.86
CA LYS A 186 -0.78 -4.86 15.97
C LYS A 186 -0.75 -5.66 14.66
N ASN A 187 -1.17 -6.91 14.72
CA ASN A 187 -1.22 -7.85 13.58
C ASN A 187 -2.11 -7.41 12.40
N HIS A 188 -2.85 -6.31 12.54
CA HIS A 188 -3.56 -5.72 11.43
C HIS A 188 -2.63 -4.93 10.49
N VAL A 189 -1.46 -4.45 10.98
CA VAL A 189 -0.44 -3.82 10.14
C VAL A 189 0.40 -4.92 9.48
N VAL A 190 0.30 -5.03 8.16
CA VAL A 190 0.94 -6.09 7.36
C VAL A 190 2.08 -5.59 6.50
N HIS A 191 2.21 -4.27 6.34
CA HIS A 191 3.28 -3.63 5.59
C HIS A 191 3.58 -2.24 6.12
N VAL A 192 4.82 -1.77 5.95
CA VAL A 192 5.24 -0.43 6.37
C VAL A 192 6.05 0.25 5.28
N HIS A 193 5.63 1.47 4.92
CA HIS A 193 6.43 2.40 4.15
C HIS A 193 7.20 3.31 5.11
N ILE A 194 8.53 3.20 5.12
CA ILE A 194 9.38 3.99 6.00
C ILE A 194 10.03 5.13 5.21
N SER A 195 9.84 6.34 5.71
CA SER A 195 10.66 7.51 5.41
C SER A 195 11.05 8.19 6.72
N ASP A 196 12.14 8.94 6.70
CA ASP A 196 12.53 9.78 7.83
C ASP A 196 11.82 11.14 7.75
N HIS A 197 11.75 11.85 8.86
CA HIS A 197 11.18 13.18 8.95
C HIS A 197 11.90 14.02 10.01
N GLY A 198 11.84 15.34 9.86
CA GLY A 198 12.50 16.29 10.76
C GLY A 198 12.26 17.71 10.30
N GLU A 199 13.13 18.63 10.74
CA GLU A 199 13.00 20.07 10.41
C GLU A 199 13.05 20.36 8.90
N MET A 200 13.76 19.52 8.14
CA MET A 200 13.94 19.72 6.70
C MET A 200 12.79 19.16 5.85
N GLY A 201 11.87 18.40 6.44
CA GLY A 201 10.73 17.85 5.72
C GLY A 201 10.13 16.60 6.36
N ASP A 202 9.04 16.13 5.77
CA ASP A 202 8.27 14.99 6.23
C ASP A 202 8.54 13.68 5.47
N CYS A 203 9.38 13.75 4.43
CA CYS A 203 9.77 12.62 3.59
C CYS A 203 11.27 12.71 3.28
N LEU A 204 12.09 12.32 4.22
CA LEU A 204 13.55 12.34 4.11
C LEU A 204 14.09 10.93 3.92
N GLN A 205 15.27 10.85 3.33
CA GLN A 205 16.05 9.61 3.32
C GLN A 205 16.29 9.14 4.76
N ILE A 206 16.23 7.84 4.98
CA ILE A 206 16.53 7.19 6.26
C ILE A 206 17.88 7.68 6.81
N GLY A 207 17.89 8.13 8.07
CA GLY A 207 19.06 8.68 8.77
C GLY A 207 19.34 10.17 8.50
N LYS A 208 18.47 10.87 7.76
CA LYS A 208 18.57 12.32 7.51
C LYS A 208 17.60 13.16 8.33
N GLY A 209 16.73 12.52 9.09
CA GLY A 209 15.76 13.14 9.98
C GLY A 209 15.99 12.80 11.45
N ARG A 210 14.90 12.80 12.21
CA ARG A 210 14.89 12.54 13.67
C ARG A 210 13.99 11.37 14.05
N PHE A 211 13.39 10.67 13.06
CA PHE A 211 12.49 9.58 13.34
C PHE A 211 13.24 8.37 13.93
N ASN A 212 12.75 7.87 15.04
CA ASN A 212 13.38 6.72 15.70
C ASN A 212 13.03 5.40 14.99
N ILE A 213 13.68 5.17 13.85
CA ILE A 213 13.45 3.98 13.00
C ILE A 213 13.79 2.70 13.78
N LYS A 214 14.86 2.69 14.60
CA LYS A 214 15.21 1.55 15.42
C LYS A 214 14.03 1.15 16.32
N ARG A 215 13.41 2.14 16.99
CA ARG A 215 12.27 1.89 17.86
C ARG A 215 11.04 1.42 17.08
N LEU A 216 10.84 1.90 15.85
CA LEU A 216 9.78 1.39 14.96
C LEU A 216 9.97 -0.10 14.67
N LEU A 217 11.19 -0.50 14.28
CA LEU A 217 11.52 -1.89 13.97
C LEU A 217 11.41 -2.81 15.19
N GLU A 218 11.79 -2.33 16.40
CA GLU A 218 11.59 -3.08 17.64
C GLU A 218 10.11 -3.36 17.89
N ILE A 219 9.24 -2.33 17.77
CA ILE A 219 7.80 -2.49 17.96
C ILE A 219 7.19 -3.42 16.87
N LEU A 220 7.63 -3.29 15.62
CA LEU A 220 7.20 -4.20 14.56
C LEU A 220 7.54 -5.65 14.89
N TRP A 221 8.75 -5.90 15.37
CA TRP A 221 9.17 -7.24 15.78
C TRP A 221 8.31 -7.80 16.93
N GLU A 222 7.95 -6.96 17.90
CA GLU A 222 7.14 -7.34 19.06
C GLU A 222 5.64 -7.56 18.71
N GLU A 223 5.04 -6.66 17.89
CA GLU A 223 3.59 -6.57 17.71
C GLU A 223 3.10 -7.09 16.35
N SER A 224 3.98 -7.18 15.35
CA SER A 224 3.63 -7.54 13.97
C SER A 224 4.81 -8.25 13.28
N PRO A 225 5.29 -9.41 13.79
CA PRO A 225 6.53 -10.05 13.31
C PRO A 225 6.50 -10.45 11.83
N ASP A 226 5.31 -10.70 11.27
CA ASP A 226 5.13 -11.07 9.85
C ASP A 226 5.01 -9.86 8.92
N CYS A 227 5.12 -8.64 9.47
CA CYS A 227 4.99 -7.40 8.71
C CYS A 227 6.20 -7.19 7.80
N SER A 228 5.95 -6.89 6.53
CA SER A 228 7.02 -6.51 5.59
C SER A 228 7.34 -5.00 5.66
N VAL A 229 8.58 -4.65 5.33
CA VAL A 229 9.10 -3.26 5.33
C VAL A 229 9.80 -2.98 4.01
#